data_1238c307d6cbdcde2495254bee0043c0
#
_entry.id   1238c307d6cbdcde2495254bee0043c0
#
_cell.length_a   1.000
_cell.length_b   1.000
_cell.length_c   1.000
_cell.angle_alpha   90.00
_cell.angle_beta   90.00
_cell.angle_gamma   90.00
#
_symmetry.space_group_name_H-M   'P 1'
#
loop_
_entity.id
_entity.type
_entity.pdbx_description
1 polymer ?
#
loop_
_entity_poly.entity_id
_entity_poly.type
_entity_poly.pdbx_seq_one_letter_code
_entity_poly.pdbx_strand_id
1 'polypeptide(L)'
;MDFIDDPPEISEQERFQRHNRFLRSLKSDTLLIIDNFNVTATQDSFLSVVLKYRCQILFTTRSKLDEYCTLPLKEIEDMNALFQLASVFYSEADTYRATVEKIIETVHSHTFAVELAAKLLENGISTPDQLLTRLQVEKASFHNEDKIKIIKDGQSSKATYYSHIHTLFSLYTLSLKQ
;
A
#
# COMPACT_ATOMS: atom_id res chain seq x y z
N MET A 1 -14.19 -4.88 14.42
CA MET A 1 -15.10 -4.34 15.42
C MET A 1 -16.49 -4.70 14.94
N ASP A 2 -17.11 -5.67 15.57
CA ASP A 2 -18.47 -6.06 15.20
C ASP A 2 -19.41 -5.05 15.81
N PHE A 3 -19.94 -4.18 14.98
CA PHE A 3 -20.84 -3.11 15.45
C PHE A 3 -22.17 -3.64 15.96
N ILE A 4 -22.61 -4.76 15.42
CA ILE A 4 -23.88 -5.39 15.70
C ILE A 4 -23.73 -6.87 15.36
N ASP A 5 -24.17 -7.74 16.24
CA ASP A 5 -24.33 -9.15 15.94
C ASP A 5 -25.41 -9.31 14.89
N ASP A 6 -24.99 -9.36 13.64
CA ASP A 6 -25.91 -9.62 12.53
C ASP A 6 -26.22 -11.11 12.47
N PRO A 7 -27.49 -11.49 12.41
CA PRO A 7 -27.85 -12.87 12.14
C PRO A 7 -27.23 -13.32 10.80
N PRO A 8 -26.70 -14.54 10.69
CA PRO A 8 -26.03 -15.01 9.49
C PRO A 8 -26.91 -15.03 8.23
N GLU A 9 -28.20 -15.01 8.39
CA GLU A 9 -29.19 -15.16 7.31
C GLU A 9 -29.79 -13.85 6.78
N ILE A 10 -29.36 -12.68 7.30
CA ILE A 10 -29.92 -11.42 6.80
C ILE A 10 -29.31 -11.03 5.45
N SER A 11 -30.16 -10.43 4.60
CA SER A 11 -29.74 -9.89 3.32
C SER A 11 -28.74 -8.73 3.48
N GLU A 12 -27.91 -8.51 2.46
CA GLU A 12 -26.98 -7.39 2.42
C GLU A 12 -27.68 -6.04 2.62
N GLN A 13 -28.87 -5.89 2.04
CA GLN A 13 -29.68 -4.69 2.16
C GLN A 13 -30.19 -4.47 3.59
N GLU A 14 -30.63 -5.51 4.29
CA GLU A 14 -31.04 -5.41 5.70
C GLU A 14 -29.86 -5.10 6.60
N ARG A 15 -28.70 -5.74 6.36
CA ARG A 15 -27.46 -5.46 7.08
C ARG A 15 -27.07 -3.99 6.92
N PHE A 16 -27.10 -3.48 5.70
CA PHE A 16 -26.82 -2.07 5.44
C PHE A 16 -27.80 -1.15 6.18
N GLN A 17 -29.09 -1.43 6.17
CA GLN A 17 -30.09 -0.61 6.87
C GLN A 17 -29.88 -0.58 8.38
N ARG A 18 -29.52 -1.69 8.98
CA ARG A 18 -29.22 -1.78 10.43
C ARG A 18 -27.98 -0.96 10.78
N HIS A 19 -26.87 -1.15 10.04
CA HIS A 19 -25.66 -0.40 10.25
C HIS A 19 -25.84 1.09 9.97
N ASN A 20 -26.57 1.44 8.92
CA ASN A 20 -26.87 2.82 8.57
C ASN A 20 -27.64 3.55 9.66
N ARG A 21 -28.58 2.87 10.36
CA ARG A 21 -29.30 3.46 11.51
C ARG A 21 -28.34 3.83 12.63
N PHE A 22 -27.40 2.95 12.94
CA PHE A 22 -26.35 3.23 13.93
C PHE A 22 -25.44 4.37 13.49
N LEU A 23 -24.90 4.31 12.26
CA LEU A 23 -23.98 5.32 11.74
C LEU A 23 -24.63 6.72 11.66
N ARG A 24 -25.92 6.81 11.36
CA ARG A 24 -26.68 8.06 11.40
C ARG A 24 -26.84 8.65 12.80
N SER A 25 -26.72 7.85 13.85
CA SER A 25 -26.78 8.32 15.24
C SER A 25 -25.46 8.95 15.71
N LEU A 26 -24.36 8.71 15.00
CA LEU A 26 -23.05 9.27 15.32
C LEU A 26 -23.06 10.80 15.14
N LYS A 27 -22.36 11.49 16.04
CA LYS A 27 -22.29 12.95 16.08
C LYS A 27 -20.91 13.44 15.62
N SER A 28 -20.75 14.74 15.57
CA SER A 28 -19.52 15.41 15.14
C SER A 28 -18.30 15.17 16.06
N ASP A 29 -18.49 14.61 17.23
CA ASP A 29 -17.44 14.18 18.17
C ASP A 29 -16.86 12.80 17.85
N THR A 30 -17.42 12.12 16.85
CA THR A 30 -17.01 10.78 16.42
C THR A 30 -16.27 10.88 15.07
N LEU A 31 -15.14 10.17 14.95
CA LEU A 31 -14.40 9.99 13.69
C LEU A 31 -14.67 8.59 13.13
N LEU A 32 -15.25 8.54 11.94
CA LEU A 32 -15.39 7.33 11.14
C LEU A 32 -14.23 7.23 10.14
N ILE A 33 -13.43 6.18 10.26
CA ILE A 33 -12.33 5.92 9.32
C ILE A 33 -12.78 4.82 8.36
N ILE A 34 -12.75 5.10 7.06
CA ILE A 34 -13.07 4.15 6.00
C ILE A 34 -11.78 3.92 5.21
N ASP A 35 -11.15 2.77 5.47
CA ASP A 35 -9.88 2.42 4.85
C ASP A 35 -10.08 1.76 3.48
N ASN A 36 -9.13 2.03 2.55
CA ASN A 36 -9.10 1.49 1.19
C ASN A 36 -10.38 1.76 0.38
N PHE A 37 -10.93 2.94 0.50
CA PHE A 37 -12.14 3.37 -0.19
C PHE A 37 -11.85 3.65 -1.67
N ASN A 38 -12.11 2.67 -2.54
CA ASN A 38 -11.78 2.73 -3.97
C ASN A 38 -13.01 2.63 -4.88
N VAL A 39 -14.20 2.93 -4.35
CA VAL A 39 -15.46 2.92 -5.11
C VAL A 39 -15.87 4.33 -5.51
N THR A 40 -16.59 4.45 -6.62
CA THR A 40 -17.22 5.69 -7.07
C THR A 40 -18.71 5.66 -6.81
N ALA A 41 -19.38 6.82 -6.79
CA ALA A 41 -20.83 6.92 -6.63
C ALA A 41 -21.62 6.16 -7.69
N THR A 42 -21.01 5.93 -8.87
CA THR A 42 -21.60 5.13 -9.95
C THR A 42 -21.48 3.64 -9.73
N GLN A 43 -20.49 3.20 -8.94
CA GLN A 43 -20.25 1.80 -8.60
C GLN A 43 -21.01 1.35 -7.34
N ASP A 44 -21.25 2.28 -6.41
CA ASP A 44 -21.95 2.02 -5.18
C ASP A 44 -23.03 3.09 -4.89
N SER A 45 -24.28 2.71 -5.03
CA SER A 45 -25.42 3.58 -4.79
C SER A 45 -25.56 4.01 -3.31
N PHE A 46 -24.99 3.25 -2.36
CA PHE A 46 -25.03 3.57 -0.94
C PHE A 46 -24.02 4.63 -0.53
N LEU A 47 -23.03 4.92 -1.36
CA LEU A 47 -22.03 5.93 -1.08
C LEU A 47 -22.64 7.29 -0.73
N SER A 48 -23.65 7.73 -1.47
CA SER A 48 -24.35 8.99 -1.23
C SER A 48 -25.02 9.07 0.15
N VAL A 49 -25.29 7.93 0.76
CA VAL A 49 -25.86 7.83 2.12
C VAL A 49 -24.76 7.99 3.16
N VAL A 50 -23.62 7.31 2.98
CA VAL A 50 -22.47 7.37 3.89
C VAL A 50 -21.95 8.81 3.99
N LEU A 51 -21.88 9.51 2.88
CA LEU A 51 -21.40 10.88 2.80
C LEU A 51 -22.31 11.92 3.54
N LYS A 52 -23.50 11.53 3.94
CA LYS A 52 -24.46 12.40 4.67
C LYS A 52 -24.45 12.18 6.18
N TYR A 53 -23.56 11.36 6.71
CA TYR A 53 -23.45 11.19 8.16
C TYR A 53 -22.96 12.47 8.83
N ARG A 54 -23.38 12.69 10.08
CA ARG A 54 -23.02 13.89 10.85
C ARG A 54 -21.68 13.78 11.56
N CYS A 55 -21.08 12.58 11.60
CA CYS A 55 -19.76 12.36 12.15
C CYS A 55 -18.67 12.89 11.20
N GLN A 56 -17.47 13.04 11.72
CA GLN A 56 -16.28 13.29 10.88
C GLN A 56 -15.93 12.01 10.13
N ILE A 57 -15.62 12.12 8.84
CA ILE A 57 -15.27 10.96 8.00
C ILE A 57 -13.90 11.17 7.40
N LEU A 58 -13.02 10.18 7.59
CA LEU A 58 -11.71 10.09 6.98
C LEU A 58 -11.67 8.89 6.05
N PHE A 59 -11.37 9.12 4.77
CA PHE A 59 -11.15 8.05 3.81
C PHE A 59 -9.67 7.89 3.51
N THR A 60 -9.16 6.65 3.46
CA THR A 60 -7.96 6.37 2.70
C THR A 60 -8.37 5.84 1.32
N THR A 61 -7.87 6.47 0.27
CA THR A 61 -8.29 6.13 -1.10
C THR A 61 -7.16 6.37 -2.09
N ARG A 62 -7.18 5.62 -3.19
CA ARG A 62 -6.32 5.85 -4.35
C ARG A 62 -7.01 6.72 -5.42
N SER A 63 -8.29 7.05 -5.21
CA SER A 63 -9.08 7.86 -6.12
C SER A 63 -9.17 9.29 -5.61
N LYS A 64 -9.14 10.26 -6.52
CA LYS A 64 -9.42 11.66 -6.18
C LYS A 64 -10.92 11.84 -6.01
N LEU A 65 -11.33 12.39 -4.89
CA LEU A 65 -12.72 12.75 -4.60
C LEU A 65 -12.82 14.29 -4.63
N ASP A 66 -13.38 14.84 -5.69
CA ASP A 66 -13.35 16.29 -5.96
C ASP A 66 -14.15 17.13 -4.96
N GLU A 67 -15.08 16.54 -4.23
CA GLU A 67 -15.94 17.24 -3.25
C GLU A 67 -15.37 17.23 -1.81
N TYR A 68 -14.18 16.65 -1.61
CA TYR A 68 -13.58 16.47 -0.29
C TYR A 68 -12.21 17.12 -0.16
N CYS A 69 -11.90 17.55 1.06
CA CYS A 69 -10.55 17.99 1.39
C CYS A 69 -9.59 16.79 1.23
N THR A 70 -8.72 16.85 0.26
CA THR A 70 -7.77 15.78 -0.04
C THR A 70 -6.41 16.14 0.52
N LEU A 71 -5.85 15.25 1.37
CA LEU A 71 -4.47 15.30 1.81
C LEU A 71 -3.66 14.26 1.00
N PRO A 72 -2.87 14.67 0.00
CA PRO A 72 -2.08 13.75 -0.77
C PRO A 72 -0.93 13.21 0.09
N LEU A 73 -0.90 11.88 0.28
CA LEU A 73 0.27 11.23 0.85
C LEU A 73 1.33 11.08 -0.24
N LYS A 74 2.46 11.72 -0.05
CA LYS A 74 3.62 11.61 -0.93
C LYS A 74 4.56 10.51 -0.44
N GLU A 75 5.34 9.96 -1.35
CA GLU A 75 6.45 9.08 -1.00
C GLU A 75 7.51 9.88 -0.22
N ILE A 76 8.28 9.19 0.60
CA ILE A 76 9.41 9.78 1.30
C ILE A 76 10.52 10.02 0.28
N GLU A 77 10.88 11.27 0.03
CA GLU A 77 11.94 11.66 -0.92
C GLU A 77 13.32 11.74 -0.25
N ASP A 78 13.36 11.88 1.08
CA ASP A 78 14.62 12.00 1.83
C ASP A 78 15.31 10.62 1.97
N MET A 79 16.47 10.49 1.35
CA MET A 79 17.30 9.28 1.40
C MET A 79 17.69 8.90 2.83
N ASN A 80 17.96 9.88 3.71
CA ASN A 80 18.31 9.57 5.10
C ASN A 80 17.13 8.98 5.86
N ALA A 81 15.91 9.50 5.64
CA ALA A 81 14.71 8.95 6.24
C ALA A 81 14.43 7.52 5.74
N LEU A 82 14.64 7.25 4.46
CA LEU A 82 14.51 5.92 3.87
C LEU A 82 15.59 4.96 4.38
N PHE A 83 16.81 5.45 4.54
CA PHE A 83 17.89 4.67 5.13
C PHE A 83 17.59 4.34 6.62
N GLN A 84 17.10 5.29 7.39
CA GLN A 84 16.64 5.04 8.76
C GLN A 84 15.52 4.00 8.80
N LEU A 85 14.56 4.07 7.87
CA LEU A 85 13.53 3.04 7.73
C LEU A 85 14.15 1.66 7.48
N ALA A 86 15.11 1.55 6.56
CA ALA A 86 15.82 0.30 6.31
C ALA A 86 16.54 -0.21 7.56
N SER A 87 17.20 0.68 8.31
CA SER A 87 17.95 0.34 9.53
C SER A 87 17.06 -0.15 10.68
N VAL A 88 15.76 0.19 10.69
CA VAL A 88 14.81 -0.38 11.66
C VAL A 88 14.64 -1.88 11.45
N PHE A 89 14.75 -2.36 10.20
CA PHE A 89 14.47 -3.75 9.83
C PHE A 89 15.74 -4.56 9.47
N TYR A 90 16.88 -3.91 9.28
CA TYR A 90 18.14 -4.56 8.94
C TYR A 90 19.26 -4.04 9.86
N SER A 91 19.70 -4.87 10.79
CA SER A 91 20.64 -4.52 11.84
C SER A 91 22.04 -4.15 11.33
N GLU A 92 22.46 -4.69 10.19
CA GLU A 92 23.77 -4.42 9.57
C GLU A 92 23.72 -3.31 8.51
N ALA A 93 22.64 -2.52 8.45
CA ALA A 93 22.43 -1.50 7.41
C ALA A 93 23.59 -0.50 7.34
N ASP A 94 24.12 -0.06 8.50
CA ASP A 94 25.26 0.89 8.52
C ASP A 94 26.55 0.29 7.95
N THR A 95 26.79 -1.01 8.17
CA THR A 95 27.95 -1.71 7.60
C THR A 95 27.90 -1.74 6.08
N TYR A 96 26.71 -1.90 5.50
CA TYR A 96 26.49 -2.00 4.07
C TYR A 96 25.80 -0.75 3.50
N ARG A 97 25.99 0.42 4.12
CA ARG A 97 25.26 1.65 3.82
C ARG A 97 25.20 1.97 2.32
N ALA A 98 26.34 1.97 1.65
CA ALA A 98 26.40 2.31 0.23
C ALA A 98 25.59 1.35 -0.67
N THR A 99 25.54 0.06 -0.32
CA THR A 99 24.76 -0.93 -1.06
C THR A 99 23.26 -0.81 -0.72
N VAL A 100 22.92 -0.56 0.54
CA VAL A 100 21.53 -0.34 0.97
C VAL A 100 20.95 0.92 0.31
N GLU A 101 21.68 2.02 0.25
CA GLU A 101 21.25 3.23 -0.46
C GLU A 101 20.98 2.96 -1.95
N LYS A 102 21.84 2.17 -2.63
CA LYS A 102 21.60 1.75 -4.01
C LYS A 102 20.38 0.84 -4.17
N ILE A 103 20.09 -0.02 -3.18
CA ILE A 103 18.85 -0.83 -3.17
C ILE A 103 17.64 0.11 -3.07
N ILE A 104 17.67 1.09 -2.17
CA ILE A 104 16.61 2.11 -2.01
C ILE A 104 16.35 2.84 -3.33
N GLU A 105 17.40 3.31 -4.01
CA GLU A 105 17.30 3.95 -5.33
C GLU A 105 16.71 3.00 -6.39
N THR A 106 17.14 1.74 -6.39
CA THR A 106 16.70 0.74 -7.37
C THR A 106 15.21 0.44 -7.23
N VAL A 107 14.68 0.42 -5.99
CA VAL A 107 13.25 0.25 -5.72
C VAL A 107 12.47 1.57 -5.74
N HIS A 108 13.05 2.62 -6.34
CA HIS A 108 12.44 3.93 -6.53
C HIS A 108 11.95 4.59 -5.23
N SER A 109 12.70 4.45 -4.15
CA SER A 109 12.39 5.07 -2.84
C SER A 109 11.04 4.66 -2.24
N HIS A 110 10.44 3.56 -2.72
CA HIS A 110 9.14 3.14 -2.23
C HIS A 110 9.26 2.49 -0.85
N THR A 111 8.65 3.09 0.15
CA THR A 111 8.78 2.72 1.57
C THR A 111 8.53 1.23 1.84
N PHE A 112 7.45 0.66 1.28
CA PHE A 112 7.14 -0.75 1.45
C PHE A 112 8.17 -1.68 0.80
N ALA A 113 8.71 -1.32 -0.37
CA ALA A 113 9.76 -2.08 -1.02
C ALA A 113 11.08 -2.00 -0.23
N VAL A 114 11.39 -0.85 0.35
CA VAL A 114 12.56 -0.66 1.25
C VAL A 114 12.42 -1.54 2.49
N GLU A 115 11.26 -1.52 3.16
CA GLU A 115 10.98 -2.38 4.31
C GLU A 115 11.14 -3.86 3.96
N LEU A 116 10.56 -4.29 2.86
CA LEU A 116 10.61 -5.69 2.42
C LEU A 116 12.04 -6.13 2.07
N ALA A 117 12.81 -5.28 1.38
CA ALA A 117 14.21 -5.53 1.09
C ALA A 117 15.04 -5.66 2.38
N ALA A 118 14.86 -4.74 3.33
CA ALA A 118 15.56 -4.78 4.61
C ALA A 118 15.25 -6.06 5.41
N LYS A 119 13.99 -6.50 5.44
CA LYS A 119 13.60 -7.77 6.07
C LYS A 119 14.19 -9.00 5.39
N LEU A 120 14.33 -8.99 4.05
CA LEU A 120 15.00 -10.06 3.32
C LEU A 120 16.49 -10.15 3.68
N LEU A 121 17.16 -9.01 3.86
CA LEU A 121 18.55 -8.95 4.29
C LEU A 121 18.71 -9.43 5.72
N GLU A 122 17.89 -8.98 6.66
CA GLU A 122 17.94 -9.38 8.07
C GLU A 122 17.75 -10.90 8.24
N ASN A 123 16.86 -11.49 7.46
CA ASN A 123 16.62 -12.94 7.51
C ASN A 123 17.69 -13.77 6.77
N GLY A 124 18.75 -13.15 6.26
CA GLY A 124 19.84 -13.84 5.57
C GLY A 124 19.45 -14.52 4.26
N ILE A 125 18.28 -14.18 3.68
CA ILE A 125 17.79 -14.76 2.43
C ILE A 125 18.68 -14.34 1.26
N SER A 126 19.32 -13.19 1.38
CA SER A 126 20.23 -12.64 0.37
C SER A 126 21.26 -11.74 1.04
N THR A 127 22.47 -11.68 0.52
CA THR A 127 23.39 -10.60 0.90
C THR A 127 23.00 -9.30 0.19
N PRO A 128 23.41 -8.11 0.71
CA PRO A 128 23.09 -6.83 0.08
C PRO A 128 23.48 -6.77 -1.42
N ASP A 129 24.65 -7.25 -1.77
CA ASP A 129 25.14 -7.23 -3.17
C ASP A 129 24.37 -8.22 -4.07
N GLN A 130 24.00 -9.39 -3.54
CA GLN A 130 23.17 -10.34 -4.27
C GLN A 130 21.78 -9.78 -4.52
N LEU A 131 21.17 -9.14 -3.51
CA LEU A 131 19.85 -8.53 -3.66
C LEU A 131 19.88 -7.39 -4.67
N LEU A 132 20.88 -6.50 -4.57
CA LEU A 132 21.05 -5.40 -5.53
C LEU A 132 21.20 -5.93 -6.96
N THR A 133 22.06 -6.93 -7.17
CA THR A 133 22.27 -7.55 -8.48
C THR A 133 20.97 -8.12 -9.05
N ARG A 134 20.19 -8.85 -8.24
CA ARG A 134 18.88 -9.40 -8.66
C ARG A 134 17.91 -8.31 -9.09
N LEU A 135 17.76 -7.25 -8.28
CA LEU A 135 16.86 -6.13 -8.60
C LEU A 135 17.28 -5.41 -9.89
N GLN A 136 18.58 -5.29 -10.15
CA GLN A 136 19.11 -4.67 -11.38
C GLN A 136 18.92 -5.54 -12.63
N VAL A 137 19.14 -6.85 -12.52
CA VAL A 137 18.98 -7.80 -13.65
C VAL A 137 17.52 -7.89 -14.07
N GLU A 138 16.60 -7.95 -13.11
CA GLU A 138 15.17 -8.02 -13.43
C GLU A 138 14.66 -6.72 -14.07
N LYS A 139 15.18 -5.56 -13.66
CA LYS A 139 14.91 -4.30 -14.35
C LYS A 139 15.23 -4.38 -15.86
N ALA A 140 16.26 -5.11 -16.24
CA ALA A 140 16.65 -5.27 -17.64
C ALA A 140 15.77 -6.29 -18.40
N SER A 141 15.24 -7.34 -17.72
CA SER A 141 14.45 -8.38 -18.37
C SER A 141 12.99 -7.99 -18.60
N PHE A 142 12.41 -7.11 -17.76
CA PHE A 142 11.01 -6.64 -17.89
C PHE A 142 10.82 -5.60 -19.02
N HIS A 143 11.87 -5.14 -19.67
CA HIS A 143 11.74 -4.16 -20.77
C HIS A 143 11.13 -4.74 -22.06
N ASN A 144 11.02 -6.06 -22.21
CA ASN A 144 10.69 -6.65 -23.49
C ASN A 144 9.33 -7.36 -23.63
N GLU A 145 8.67 -7.83 -22.59
CA GLU A 145 7.48 -8.68 -22.83
C GLU A 145 6.20 -8.37 -22.00
N ASP A 146 6.29 -7.77 -20.84
CA ASP A 146 5.10 -7.55 -20.00
C ASP A 146 4.70 -6.08 -19.86
N LYS A 147 4.36 -5.46 -20.99
CA LYS A 147 3.55 -4.23 -21.00
C LYS A 147 2.11 -4.59 -20.61
N ILE A 148 1.88 -4.99 -19.38
CA ILE A 148 0.55 -4.84 -18.79
C ILE A 148 0.35 -3.33 -18.72
N LYS A 149 -0.36 -2.81 -19.73
CA LYS A 149 -0.89 -1.45 -19.76
C LYS A 149 -1.88 -1.33 -18.61
N ILE A 150 -1.41 -1.14 -17.41
CA ILE A 150 -2.20 -0.52 -16.36
C ILE A 150 -2.25 0.95 -16.74
N ILE A 151 -3.20 1.28 -17.63
CA ILE A 151 -3.56 2.64 -17.94
C ILE A 151 -4.26 3.20 -16.70
N LYS A 152 -3.49 3.69 -15.75
CA LYS A 152 -3.90 4.68 -14.78
C LYS A 152 -2.87 5.80 -14.81
N ASP A 153 -3.32 6.96 -15.28
CA ASP A 153 -2.63 8.25 -15.19
C ASP A 153 -1.30 8.42 -15.92
N GLY A 154 -1.15 7.89 -17.16
CA GLY A 154 -0.16 8.43 -18.12
C GLY A 154 1.33 8.35 -17.77
N GLN A 155 1.78 7.60 -16.75
CA GLN A 155 3.18 7.51 -16.37
C GLN A 155 3.73 6.09 -16.46
N SER A 156 4.72 5.91 -17.33
CA SER A 156 5.45 4.64 -17.55
C SER A 156 6.32 4.17 -16.38
N SER A 157 6.53 4.99 -15.36
CA SER A 157 7.34 4.67 -14.18
C SER A 157 6.70 3.65 -13.24
N LYS A 158 5.39 3.50 -13.26
CA LYS A 158 4.65 2.58 -12.37
C LYS A 158 4.84 1.09 -12.68
N ALA A 159 5.12 0.71 -13.93
CA ALA A 159 5.30 -0.70 -14.29
C ALA A 159 6.58 -1.32 -13.69
N THR A 160 7.67 -0.57 -13.66
CA THR A 160 8.94 -1.02 -13.10
C THR A 160 8.88 -1.24 -11.58
N TYR A 161 8.10 -0.41 -10.89
CA TYR A 161 7.86 -0.48 -9.47
C TYR A 161 7.18 -1.79 -9.03
N TYR A 162 6.12 -2.21 -9.72
CA TYR A 162 5.44 -3.46 -9.41
C TYR A 162 6.32 -4.69 -9.64
N SER A 163 7.24 -4.65 -10.61
CA SER A 163 8.19 -5.74 -10.83
C SER A 163 9.13 -5.94 -9.65
N HIS A 164 9.70 -4.86 -9.11
CA HIS A 164 10.58 -4.96 -7.94
C HIS A 164 9.87 -5.51 -6.70
N ILE A 165 8.63 -5.07 -6.45
CA ILE A 165 7.82 -5.61 -5.36
C ILE A 165 7.54 -7.09 -5.58
N HIS A 166 7.16 -7.49 -6.79
CA HIS A 166 6.91 -8.89 -7.12
C HIS A 166 8.14 -9.76 -6.87
N THR A 167 9.33 -9.28 -7.26
CA THR A 167 10.60 -9.97 -7.01
C THR A 167 10.88 -10.14 -5.52
N LEU A 168 10.74 -9.07 -4.76
CA LEU A 168 10.95 -9.11 -3.31
C LEU A 168 9.97 -10.08 -2.65
N PHE A 169 8.70 -10.10 -3.05
CA PHE A 169 7.72 -11.07 -2.56
C PHE A 169 8.04 -12.50 -2.95
N SER A 170 8.52 -12.73 -4.16
CA SER A 170 8.89 -14.07 -4.62
C SER A 170 10.04 -14.64 -3.78
N LEU A 171 11.02 -13.82 -3.45
CA LEU A 171 12.12 -14.21 -2.57
C LEU A 171 11.65 -14.53 -1.15
N TYR A 172 10.72 -13.74 -0.63
CA TYR A 172 10.14 -13.96 0.69
C TYR A 172 9.32 -15.25 0.76
N THR A 173 8.50 -15.52 -0.25
CA THR A 173 7.68 -16.74 -0.28
C THR A 173 8.49 -18.01 -0.50
N LEU A 174 9.64 -17.94 -1.19
CA LEU A 174 10.55 -19.06 -1.34
C LEU A 174 11.22 -19.44 0.00
N SER A 175 11.51 -18.44 0.84
CA SER A 175 12.11 -18.67 2.15
C SER A 175 11.17 -19.35 3.16
N LEU A 176 9.86 -19.16 3.00
CA LEU A 176 8.86 -19.79 3.88
C LEU A 176 8.61 -21.28 3.57
N LYS A 177 9.18 -21.80 2.46
CA LYS A 177 9.04 -23.19 2.04
C LYS A 177 10.24 -24.07 2.40
N GLN A 178 11.25 -23.52 3.02
CA GLN A 178 12.41 -24.22 3.59
C GLN A 178 12.25 -24.40 5.09
#